data_a21988bfebef322a292986cff0dc8bfb
#
_entry.id   a21988bfebef322a292986cff0dc8bfb
#
_cell.length_a   1.000
_cell.length_b   1.000
_cell.length_c   1.000
_cell.angle_alpha   90.00
_cell.angle_beta   90.00
_cell.angle_gamma   90.00
#
_symmetry.space_group_name_H-M   'P 1'
#
loop_
_entity.id
_entity.type
_entity.pdbx_description
1 polymer ?
#
loop_
_entity_poly.entity_id
_entity_poly.type
_entity_poly.pdbx_seq_one_letter_code
_entity_poly.pdbx_strand_id
1 'polypeptide(L)'
;ILAEKMFMYNVTSSNDFWFKEHEEPMCRNYNAMLFRSLGIPNEVIHNTFQQQLQSEFGISFTVLRRLVDTNLDAKNYALAKKYMDILSHSTVMKHWVDQRKPQLEAIKDVKPASETKGEQFSTMDLMVVTSEMFNLHPDNRKCADLVLCGLLTEKNCKDFYFAFKLIAETQYAHGEHIPRYYQEALMLLSVNTPQALNGYTIDNDVRSDFE
;
A
#
# COMPACT_ATOMS: atom_id res chain seq x y z
N ILE A 1 11.69 -4.11 -1.13
CA ILE A 1 10.67 -5.17 -0.92
C ILE A 1 9.56 -5.08 -1.98
N LEU A 2 8.96 -3.90 -2.24
CA LEU A 2 7.92 -3.76 -3.27
C LEU A 2 8.50 -3.90 -4.68
N ALA A 3 9.62 -3.22 -4.95
CA ALA A 3 10.33 -3.31 -6.23
C ALA A 3 10.83 -4.72 -6.51
N GLU A 4 11.35 -5.44 -5.52
CA GLU A 4 11.75 -6.83 -5.66
C GLU A 4 10.56 -7.74 -6.00
N LYS A 5 9.40 -7.52 -5.38
CA LYS A 5 8.19 -8.27 -5.69
C LYS A 5 7.67 -7.98 -7.09
N MET A 6 7.72 -6.73 -7.53
CA MET A 6 7.37 -6.34 -8.90
C MET A 6 8.31 -7.01 -9.91
N PHE A 7 9.61 -7.09 -9.62
CA PHE A 7 10.60 -7.74 -10.49
C PHE A 7 10.37 -9.27 -10.62
N MET A 8 9.98 -9.91 -9.52
CA MET A 8 9.72 -11.37 -9.51
C MET A 8 8.55 -11.79 -10.41
N TYR A 9 7.60 -10.89 -10.68
CA TYR A 9 6.41 -11.20 -11.47
C TYR A 9 6.49 -10.75 -12.93
N ASN A 10 7.66 -10.30 -13.37
CA ASN A 10 7.87 -9.83 -14.76
C ASN A 10 6.88 -8.74 -15.16
N VAL A 11 6.63 -7.82 -14.24
CA VAL A 11 5.65 -6.74 -14.40
C VAL A 11 6.19 -5.71 -15.39
N THR A 12 5.49 -5.51 -16.48
CA THR A 12 5.86 -4.56 -17.54
C THR A 12 5.13 -3.23 -17.43
N SER A 13 4.03 -3.20 -16.69
CA SER A 13 3.27 -1.98 -16.37
C SER A 13 2.69 -2.06 -14.96
N SER A 14 2.27 -0.92 -14.41
CA SER A 14 1.58 -0.87 -13.13
C SER A 14 0.27 -1.67 -13.12
N ASN A 15 -0.42 -1.67 -14.26
CA ASN A 15 -1.67 -2.41 -14.44
C ASN A 15 -1.45 -3.94 -14.43
N ASP A 16 -0.33 -4.44 -14.96
CA ASP A 16 -0.02 -5.87 -14.94
C ASP A 16 0.12 -6.42 -13.51
N PHE A 17 0.57 -5.59 -12.58
CA PHE A 17 0.72 -5.99 -11.20
C PHE A 17 -0.62 -6.16 -10.46
N TRP A 18 -1.58 -5.26 -10.75
CA TRP A 18 -2.86 -5.24 -10.06
C TRP A 18 -3.89 -6.17 -10.65
N PHE A 19 -3.89 -6.30 -11.96
CA PHE A 19 -5.06 -6.72 -12.71
C PHE A 19 -4.85 -7.85 -13.68
N LYS A 20 -3.76 -8.60 -13.55
CA LYS A 20 -3.78 -9.93 -14.16
C LYS A 20 -4.95 -10.70 -13.55
N GLU A 21 -6.05 -10.32 -14.15
CA GLU A 21 -7.39 -10.85 -14.04
C GLU A 21 -7.75 -11.48 -12.70
N HIS A 22 -8.34 -10.72 -11.96
CA HIS A 22 -9.46 -10.74 -11.04
C HIS A 22 -9.95 -12.09 -10.51
N GLU A 23 -9.52 -13.21 -11.05
CA GLU A 23 -10.10 -14.50 -10.75
C GLU A 23 -9.25 -15.35 -9.82
N GLU A 24 -7.96 -15.07 -9.67
CA GLU A 24 -7.14 -15.89 -8.79
C GLU A 24 -7.18 -15.40 -7.34
N PRO A 25 -7.57 -16.28 -6.38
CA PRO A 25 -7.55 -15.97 -4.95
C PRO A 25 -6.20 -15.44 -4.45
N MET A 26 -5.12 -15.80 -5.14
CA MET A 26 -3.77 -15.36 -4.84
C MET A 26 -3.58 -13.86 -5.09
N CYS A 27 -4.11 -13.31 -6.17
CA CYS A 27 -4.05 -11.88 -6.48
C CYS A 27 -4.76 -11.06 -5.41
N ARG A 28 -5.94 -11.51 -4.95
CA ARG A 28 -6.69 -10.87 -3.86
C ARG A 28 -5.91 -10.86 -2.55
N ASN A 29 -5.16 -11.93 -2.29
CA ASN A 29 -4.30 -12.00 -1.11
C ASN A 29 -3.17 -10.96 -1.17
N TYR A 30 -2.52 -10.80 -2.30
CA TYR A 30 -1.47 -9.79 -2.48
C TYR A 30 -2.02 -8.38 -2.40
N ASN A 31 -3.16 -8.11 -3.02
CA ASN A 31 -3.84 -6.81 -2.92
C ASN A 31 -4.16 -6.47 -1.47
N ALA A 32 -4.73 -7.41 -0.71
CA ALA A 32 -5.00 -7.21 0.71
C ALA A 32 -3.72 -6.90 1.51
N MET A 33 -2.60 -7.58 1.22
CA MET A 33 -1.31 -7.29 1.88
C MET A 33 -0.77 -5.91 1.50
N LEU A 34 -0.91 -5.51 0.25
CA LEU A 34 -0.46 -4.22 -0.23
C LEU A 34 -1.29 -3.10 0.41
N PHE A 35 -2.62 -3.17 0.35
CA PHE A 35 -3.49 -2.19 0.99
C PHE A 35 -3.26 -2.08 2.49
N ARG A 36 -2.96 -3.20 3.16
CA ARG A 36 -2.54 -3.16 4.56
C ARG A 36 -1.25 -2.36 4.75
N SER A 37 -0.27 -2.54 3.86
CA SER A 37 0.99 -1.82 3.93
C SER A 37 0.82 -0.31 3.69
N LEU A 38 -0.20 0.07 2.92
CA LEU A 38 -0.59 1.44 2.63
C LEU A 38 -1.45 2.06 3.74
N GLY A 39 -1.95 1.25 4.69
CA GLY A 39 -2.80 1.73 5.77
C GLY A 39 -4.25 1.96 5.37
N ILE A 40 -4.77 1.18 4.38
CA ILE A 40 -6.14 1.28 3.87
C ILE A 40 -6.98 0.07 4.31
N PRO A 41 -7.51 0.08 5.52
CA PRO A 41 -8.16 -1.09 6.08
C PRO A 41 -9.40 -1.53 5.30
N ASN A 42 -10.15 -0.61 4.70
CA ASN A 42 -11.37 -0.95 3.97
C ASN A 42 -11.08 -1.79 2.74
N GLU A 43 -10.05 -1.44 1.97
CA GLU A 43 -9.63 -2.23 0.82
C GLU A 43 -9.02 -3.58 1.22
N VAL A 44 -8.36 -3.65 2.37
CA VAL A 44 -7.92 -4.94 2.93
C VAL A 44 -9.12 -5.83 3.21
N ILE A 45 -10.14 -5.29 3.86
CA ILE A 45 -11.38 -6.02 4.19
C ILE A 45 -12.07 -6.47 2.90
N HIS A 46 -12.25 -5.55 1.94
CA HIS A 46 -12.87 -5.83 0.65
C HIS A 46 -12.18 -6.98 -0.08
N ASN A 47 -10.87 -6.87 -0.32
CA ASN A 47 -10.09 -7.91 -1.00
C ASN A 47 -10.08 -9.23 -0.24
N THR A 48 -10.09 -9.18 1.10
CA THR A 48 -10.14 -10.38 1.93
C THR A 48 -11.48 -11.10 1.81
N PHE A 49 -12.60 -10.38 1.75
CA PHE A 49 -13.92 -10.98 1.52
C PHE A 49 -14.06 -11.49 0.09
N GLN A 50 -13.58 -10.77 -0.91
CA GLN A 50 -13.60 -11.23 -2.30
C GLN A 50 -12.80 -12.52 -2.47
N GLN A 51 -11.61 -12.62 -1.87
CA GLN A 51 -10.84 -13.86 -1.82
C GLN A 51 -11.65 -15.01 -1.23
N GLN A 52 -12.41 -14.72 -0.17
CA GLN A 52 -13.20 -15.71 0.53
C GLN A 52 -14.39 -16.21 -0.29
N LEU A 53 -15.08 -15.31 -1.01
CA LEU A 53 -16.21 -15.66 -1.87
C LEU A 53 -15.80 -16.58 -3.02
N GLN A 54 -14.55 -16.51 -3.45
CA GLN A 54 -13.98 -17.38 -4.49
C GLN A 54 -13.45 -18.71 -3.94
N SER A 55 -13.46 -18.90 -2.62
CA SER A 55 -12.96 -20.11 -1.98
C SER A 55 -14.04 -21.18 -1.87
N GLU A 56 -13.78 -22.35 -2.44
CA GLU A 56 -14.66 -23.53 -2.31
C GLU A 56 -14.64 -24.16 -0.90
N PHE A 57 -13.65 -23.83 -0.09
CA PHE A 57 -13.38 -24.47 1.21
C PHE A 57 -13.95 -23.71 2.41
N GLY A 58 -14.79 -22.70 2.20
CA GLY A 58 -15.34 -21.90 3.28
C GLY A 58 -14.32 -20.93 3.91
N ILE A 59 -14.65 -20.36 5.08
CA ILE A 59 -13.83 -19.31 5.70
C ILE A 59 -12.57 -19.91 6.31
N SER A 60 -11.39 -19.51 5.80
CA SER A 60 -10.11 -19.98 6.33
C SER A 60 -9.68 -19.19 7.57
N PHE A 61 -8.88 -19.86 8.44
CA PHE A 61 -8.27 -19.20 9.61
C PHE A 61 -7.39 -18.01 9.20
N THR A 62 -6.73 -18.07 8.06
CA THR A 62 -5.90 -16.98 7.54
C THR A 62 -6.73 -15.73 7.25
N VAL A 63 -7.90 -15.91 6.64
CA VAL A 63 -8.86 -14.82 6.37
C VAL A 63 -9.36 -14.21 7.68
N LEU A 64 -9.81 -15.04 8.63
CA LEU A 64 -10.30 -14.56 9.91
C LEU A 64 -9.22 -13.81 10.70
N ARG A 65 -7.99 -14.31 10.74
CA ARG A 65 -6.87 -13.63 11.38
C ARG A 65 -6.60 -12.26 10.74
N ARG A 66 -6.61 -12.19 9.43
CA ARG A 66 -6.44 -10.91 8.70
C ARG A 66 -7.55 -9.93 9.04
N LEU A 67 -8.81 -10.39 9.10
CA LEU A 67 -9.93 -9.55 9.50
C LEU A 67 -9.79 -9.03 10.93
N VAL A 68 -9.31 -9.85 11.86
CA VAL A 68 -9.00 -9.38 13.22
C VAL A 68 -7.93 -8.30 13.19
N ASP A 69 -6.77 -8.60 12.61
CA ASP A 69 -5.63 -7.68 12.60
C ASP A 69 -6.00 -6.35 11.91
N THR A 70 -6.71 -6.41 10.77
CA THR A 70 -7.12 -5.21 10.04
C THR A 70 -8.12 -4.37 10.82
N ASN A 71 -9.10 -5.01 11.50
CA ASN A 71 -10.05 -4.28 12.32
C ASN A 71 -9.43 -3.70 13.60
N LEU A 72 -8.38 -4.34 14.14
CA LEU A 72 -7.58 -3.75 15.22
C LEU A 72 -6.81 -2.50 14.73
N ASP A 73 -6.15 -2.60 13.56
CA ASP A 73 -5.43 -1.49 12.94
C ASP A 73 -6.39 -0.32 12.65
N ALA A 74 -7.60 -0.61 12.18
CA ALA A 74 -8.68 0.36 11.92
C ALA A 74 -9.40 0.85 13.18
N LYS A 75 -9.00 0.39 14.37
CA LYS A 75 -9.69 0.69 15.65
C LYS A 75 -11.16 0.26 15.69
N ASN A 76 -11.55 -0.69 14.85
CA ASN A 76 -12.89 -1.27 14.82
C ASN A 76 -12.96 -2.51 15.74
N TYR A 77 -12.90 -2.24 17.04
CA TYR A 77 -12.72 -3.29 18.05
C TYR A 77 -13.91 -4.25 18.17
N ALA A 78 -15.10 -3.76 17.86
CA ALA A 78 -16.31 -4.62 17.90
C ALA A 78 -16.24 -5.74 16.87
N LEU A 79 -15.84 -5.43 15.63
CA LEU A 79 -15.65 -6.42 14.59
C LEU A 79 -14.43 -7.30 14.84
N ALA A 80 -13.31 -6.73 15.33
CA ALA A 80 -12.14 -7.50 15.70
C ALA A 80 -12.50 -8.56 16.74
N LYS A 81 -13.27 -8.17 17.79
CA LYS A 81 -13.76 -9.09 18.82
C LYS A 81 -14.62 -10.21 18.23
N LYS A 82 -15.58 -9.86 17.36
CA LYS A 82 -16.45 -10.84 16.69
C LYS A 82 -15.65 -11.92 15.97
N TYR A 83 -14.64 -11.53 15.19
CA TYR A 83 -13.80 -12.50 14.46
C TYR A 83 -12.89 -13.29 15.41
N MET A 84 -12.39 -12.67 16.49
CA MET A 84 -11.64 -13.38 17.53
C MET A 84 -12.49 -14.41 18.26
N ASP A 85 -13.74 -14.08 18.55
CA ASP A 85 -14.68 -15.03 19.19
C ASP A 85 -14.89 -16.26 18.28
N ILE A 86 -15.04 -16.07 16.97
CA ILE A 86 -15.12 -17.20 16.02
C ILE A 86 -13.84 -18.05 16.07
N LEU A 87 -12.67 -17.41 16.03
CA LEU A 87 -11.38 -18.11 16.09
C LEU A 87 -11.17 -18.85 17.42
N SER A 88 -11.72 -18.34 18.51
CA SER A 88 -11.56 -18.94 19.86
C SER A 88 -12.19 -20.32 20.00
N HIS A 89 -13.16 -20.65 19.14
CA HIS A 89 -13.77 -21.99 19.11
C HIS A 89 -12.86 -23.05 18.47
N SER A 90 -11.78 -22.64 17.83
CA SER A 90 -10.79 -23.56 17.26
C SER A 90 -9.66 -23.82 18.23
N THR A 91 -9.41 -25.10 18.54
CA THR A 91 -8.28 -25.51 19.38
C THR A 91 -6.93 -25.08 18.80
N VAL A 92 -6.80 -25.06 17.47
CA VAL A 92 -5.58 -24.65 16.76
C VAL A 92 -5.32 -23.16 16.90
N MET A 93 -6.38 -22.34 16.92
CA MET A 93 -6.26 -20.87 16.96
C MET A 93 -6.27 -20.30 18.39
N LYS A 94 -6.56 -21.11 19.40
CA LYS A 94 -6.68 -20.67 20.79
C LYS A 94 -5.45 -19.88 21.26
N HIS A 95 -4.26 -20.42 21.05
CA HIS A 95 -3.02 -19.75 21.44
C HIS A 95 -2.85 -18.38 20.76
N TRP A 96 -3.13 -18.29 19.46
CA TRP A 96 -3.07 -17.06 18.71
C TRP A 96 -4.07 -16.01 19.22
N VAL A 97 -5.29 -16.44 19.57
CA VAL A 97 -6.34 -15.58 20.15
C VAL A 97 -5.92 -15.08 21.53
N ASP A 98 -5.41 -15.97 22.39
CA ASP A 98 -4.99 -15.61 23.75
C ASP A 98 -3.86 -14.58 23.76
N GLN A 99 -2.96 -14.62 22.79
CA GLN A 99 -1.92 -13.58 22.63
C GLN A 99 -2.49 -12.20 22.28
N ARG A 100 -3.67 -12.11 21.65
CA ARG A 100 -4.28 -10.85 21.19
C ARG A 100 -5.36 -10.32 22.11
N LYS A 101 -5.93 -11.14 22.99
CA LYS A 101 -6.93 -10.68 23.97
C LYS A 101 -6.50 -9.45 24.77
N PRO A 102 -5.26 -9.34 25.27
CA PRO A 102 -4.84 -8.16 26.02
C PRO A 102 -4.94 -6.85 25.21
N GLN A 103 -4.75 -6.91 23.89
CA GLN A 103 -4.88 -5.75 23.03
C GLN A 103 -6.32 -5.23 22.96
N LEU A 104 -7.31 -6.13 22.95
CA LEU A 104 -8.73 -5.76 23.01
C LEU A 104 -9.15 -5.30 24.41
N GLU A 105 -8.63 -5.93 25.45
CA GLU A 105 -8.96 -5.58 26.83
C GLU A 105 -8.39 -4.24 27.26
N ALA A 106 -7.23 -3.86 26.74
CA ALA A 106 -6.63 -2.55 26.99
C ALA A 106 -7.48 -1.38 26.41
N ILE A 107 -8.46 -1.68 25.56
CA ILE A 107 -9.23 -0.70 24.79
C ILE A 107 -10.66 -0.54 25.32
N LYS A 108 -10.95 -0.99 26.54
CA LYS A 108 -12.31 -1.00 27.13
C LYS A 108 -13.06 0.33 27.12
N ASP A 109 -12.36 1.46 26.96
CA ASP A 109 -12.95 2.80 27.05
C ASP A 109 -12.94 3.59 25.73
N VAL A 110 -12.58 2.96 24.61
CA VAL A 110 -12.57 3.67 23.32
C VAL A 110 -13.95 3.55 22.67
N LYS A 111 -14.64 4.68 22.54
CA LYS A 111 -15.85 4.80 21.71
C LYS A 111 -15.55 4.19 20.33
N PRO A 112 -16.47 3.39 19.75
CA PRO A 112 -16.31 2.92 18.39
C PRO A 112 -15.99 4.14 17.53
N ALA A 113 -14.94 4.02 16.73
CA ALA A 113 -14.65 5.04 15.73
C ALA A 113 -15.99 5.29 14.99
N SER A 114 -16.43 6.54 14.96
CA SER A 114 -17.57 6.92 14.12
C SER A 114 -17.30 6.27 12.77
N GLU A 115 -18.32 5.66 12.19
CA GLU A 115 -18.23 5.05 10.87
C GLU A 115 -17.43 6.00 9.98
N THR A 116 -16.16 5.76 9.87
CA THR A 116 -15.34 6.42 8.87
C THR A 116 -16.01 5.95 7.59
N LYS A 117 -16.67 6.86 6.89
CA LYS A 117 -17.14 6.61 5.52
C LYS A 117 -15.90 6.05 4.83
N GLY A 118 -15.92 4.75 4.63
CA GLY A 118 -14.76 4.06 4.10
C GLY A 118 -14.48 4.65 2.73
N GLU A 119 -13.26 5.06 2.51
CA GLU A 119 -12.80 5.43 1.20
C GLU A 119 -13.04 4.23 0.30
N GLN A 120 -13.98 4.35 -0.62
CA GLN A 120 -14.29 3.36 -1.63
C GLN A 120 -13.75 3.88 -2.94
N PHE A 121 -12.75 3.20 -3.47
CA PHE A 121 -12.21 3.52 -4.79
C PHE A 121 -13.13 2.92 -5.86
N SER A 122 -13.65 3.78 -6.71
CA SER A 122 -14.60 3.40 -7.78
C SER A 122 -13.94 2.77 -8.98
N THR A 123 -12.63 2.82 -9.06
CA THR A 123 -11.84 2.29 -10.18
C THR A 123 -10.82 1.28 -9.69
N MET A 124 -10.45 0.38 -10.60
CA MET A 124 -9.39 -0.58 -10.37
C MET A 124 -8.04 -0.14 -10.92
N ASP A 125 -7.95 1.04 -11.53
CA ASP A 125 -6.69 1.58 -12.00
C ASP A 125 -5.82 2.00 -10.82
N LEU A 126 -4.66 1.34 -10.69
CA LEU A 126 -3.73 1.57 -9.60
C LEU A 126 -3.29 3.03 -9.52
N MET A 127 -2.99 3.63 -10.66
CA MET A 127 -2.48 4.99 -10.70
C MET A 127 -3.53 5.99 -10.21
N VAL A 128 -4.79 5.76 -10.57
CA VAL A 128 -5.92 6.58 -10.08
C VAL A 128 -6.08 6.39 -8.58
N VAL A 129 -6.18 5.14 -8.11
CA VAL A 129 -6.36 4.82 -6.68
C VAL A 129 -5.22 5.41 -5.83
N THR A 130 -3.98 5.24 -6.24
CA THR A 130 -2.83 5.73 -5.48
C THR A 130 -2.69 7.25 -5.53
N SER A 131 -3.08 7.88 -6.66
CA SER A 131 -3.13 9.34 -6.76
C SER A 131 -4.21 9.93 -5.88
N GLU A 132 -5.41 9.34 -5.87
CA GLU A 132 -6.49 9.74 -4.95
C GLU A 132 -6.06 9.58 -3.49
N MET A 133 -5.41 8.46 -3.16
CA MET A 133 -4.88 8.24 -1.82
C MET A 133 -3.81 9.24 -1.43
N PHE A 134 -2.89 9.57 -2.34
CA PHE A 134 -1.88 10.59 -2.07
C PHE A 134 -2.54 11.96 -1.83
N ASN A 135 -3.58 12.30 -2.58
CA ASN A 135 -4.33 13.54 -2.37
C ASN A 135 -5.04 13.59 -1.02
N LEU A 136 -5.55 12.46 -0.55
CA LEU A 136 -6.22 12.35 0.76
C LEU A 136 -5.22 12.29 1.92
N HIS A 137 -4.06 11.69 1.70
CA HIS A 137 -3.02 11.47 2.70
C HIS A 137 -1.63 11.85 2.16
N PRO A 138 -1.35 13.15 1.96
CA PRO A 138 -0.09 13.62 1.36
C PRO A 138 1.14 13.25 2.18
N ASP A 139 0.96 12.99 3.49
CA ASP A 139 2.04 12.54 4.38
C ASP A 139 2.34 11.03 4.25
N ASN A 140 1.55 10.29 3.48
CA ASN A 140 1.75 8.86 3.30
C ASN A 140 2.82 8.58 2.25
N ARG A 141 4.08 8.49 2.71
CA ARG A 141 5.24 8.24 1.85
C ARG A 141 5.10 6.98 0.98
N LYS A 142 4.46 5.93 1.49
CA LYS A 142 4.28 4.70 0.72
C LYS A 142 3.35 4.88 -0.48
N CYS A 143 2.32 5.71 -0.33
CA CYS A 143 1.43 6.05 -1.45
C CYS A 143 2.19 6.91 -2.47
N ALA A 144 2.98 7.88 -2.01
CA ALA A 144 3.83 8.70 -2.86
C ALA A 144 4.84 7.85 -3.64
N ASP A 145 5.56 6.95 -2.97
CA ASP A 145 6.50 6.03 -3.61
C ASP A 145 5.81 5.12 -4.63
N LEU A 146 4.59 4.68 -4.35
CA LEU A 146 3.86 3.82 -5.28
C LEU A 146 3.48 4.55 -6.58
N VAL A 147 3.03 5.80 -6.48
CA VAL A 147 2.75 6.67 -7.65
C VAL A 147 4.03 6.88 -8.46
N LEU A 148 5.12 7.28 -7.81
CA LEU A 148 6.37 7.57 -8.49
C LEU A 148 6.97 6.33 -9.15
N CYS A 149 7.01 5.21 -8.45
CA CYS A 149 7.49 3.95 -9.00
C CYS A 149 6.60 3.44 -10.16
N GLY A 150 5.28 3.62 -10.06
CA GLY A 150 4.36 3.28 -11.14
C GLY A 150 4.68 4.06 -12.41
N LEU A 151 4.83 5.38 -12.31
CA LEU A 151 5.17 6.25 -13.44
C LEU A 151 6.52 5.89 -14.08
N LEU A 152 7.52 5.55 -13.25
CA LEU A 152 8.82 5.08 -13.75
C LEU A 152 8.72 3.72 -14.44
N THR A 153 7.91 2.80 -13.92
CA THR A 153 7.67 1.49 -14.54
C THR A 153 7.03 1.64 -15.93
N GLU A 154 6.13 2.61 -16.08
CA GLU A 154 5.50 2.95 -17.36
C GLU A 154 6.39 3.80 -18.27
N LYS A 155 7.61 4.12 -17.83
CA LYS A 155 8.55 5.00 -18.54
C LYS A 155 7.99 6.39 -18.80
N ASN A 156 7.02 6.82 -18.00
CA ASN A 156 6.39 8.13 -18.10
C ASN A 156 7.18 9.16 -17.30
N CYS A 157 8.38 9.48 -17.78
CA CYS A 157 9.28 10.41 -17.10
C CYS A 157 8.71 11.83 -16.98
N LYS A 158 7.84 12.25 -17.90
CA LYS A 158 7.24 13.57 -17.83
C LYS A 158 6.29 13.71 -16.64
N ASP A 159 5.36 12.79 -16.51
CA ASP A 159 4.41 12.83 -15.38
C ASP A 159 5.10 12.48 -14.06
N PHE A 160 6.14 11.61 -14.10
CA PHE A 160 7.01 11.41 -12.96
C PHE A 160 7.60 12.73 -12.44
N TYR A 161 8.13 13.59 -13.31
CA TYR A 161 8.71 14.86 -12.90
C TYR A 161 7.70 15.79 -12.23
N PHE A 162 6.50 15.89 -12.79
CA PHE A 162 5.44 16.71 -12.20
C PHE A 162 4.99 16.15 -10.83
N ALA A 163 4.78 14.85 -10.75
CA ALA A 163 4.41 14.19 -9.49
C ALA A 163 5.53 14.29 -8.46
N PHE A 164 6.78 14.06 -8.87
CA PHE A 164 7.94 14.15 -7.98
C PHE A 164 8.09 15.55 -7.40
N LYS A 165 7.95 16.59 -8.21
CA LYS A 165 8.02 17.97 -7.73
C LYS A 165 6.99 18.27 -6.64
N LEU A 166 5.74 17.83 -6.84
CA LEU A 166 4.68 18.01 -5.86
C LEU A 166 4.96 17.21 -4.57
N ILE A 167 5.40 15.97 -4.73
CA ILE A 167 5.71 15.09 -3.60
C ILE A 167 6.96 15.57 -2.84
N ALA A 168 7.97 16.07 -3.58
CA ALA A 168 9.20 16.55 -2.98
C ALA A 168 8.99 17.75 -2.03
N GLU A 169 8.01 18.59 -2.30
CA GLU A 169 7.67 19.72 -1.42
C GLU A 169 7.18 19.25 -0.05
N THR A 170 6.53 18.08 0.02
CA THR A 170 6.00 17.53 1.28
C THR A 170 6.91 16.49 1.92
N GLN A 171 7.55 15.64 1.11
CA GLN A 171 8.26 14.44 1.58
C GLN A 171 9.79 14.61 1.65
N TYR A 172 10.36 15.55 0.87
CA TYR A 172 11.82 15.77 0.78
C TYR A 172 12.21 17.24 1.05
N ALA A 173 11.29 18.06 1.58
CA ALA A 173 11.47 19.51 1.77
C ALA A 173 12.59 19.89 2.74
N HIS A 174 13.04 18.99 3.60
CA HIS A 174 14.00 19.25 4.65
C HIS A 174 15.38 18.64 4.41
N GLY A 175 15.74 18.39 3.14
CA GLY A 175 17.04 17.80 2.80
C GLY A 175 17.10 16.31 3.08
N GLU A 176 15.98 15.63 3.15
CA GLU A 176 15.94 14.18 3.19
C GLU A 176 16.56 13.58 1.93
N HIS A 177 17.25 12.47 2.09
CA HIS A 177 17.91 11.77 1.00
C HIS A 177 16.88 11.24 -0.01
N ILE A 178 17.04 11.65 -1.26
CA ILE A 178 16.21 11.18 -2.38
C ILE A 178 16.69 9.77 -2.77
N PRO A 179 15.80 8.77 -2.89
CA PRO A 179 16.17 7.43 -3.34
C PRO A 179 16.91 7.45 -4.69
N ARG A 180 17.94 6.61 -4.83
CA ARG A 180 18.82 6.55 -6.00
C ARG A 180 18.05 6.49 -7.33
N TYR A 181 17.04 5.64 -7.43
CA TYR A 181 16.24 5.48 -8.66
C TYR A 181 15.45 6.74 -9.06
N TYR A 182 15.09 7.60 -8.10
CA TYR A 182 14.51 8.92 -8.42
C TYR A 182 15.59 9.90 -8.86
N GLN A 183 16.77 9.85 -8.26
CA GLN A 183 17.91 10.66 -8.70
C GLN A 183 18.30 10.31 -10.13
N GLU A 184 18.39 9.03 -10.47
CA GLU A 184 18.66 8.53 -11.83
C GLU A 184 17.61 9.02 -12.83
N ALA A 185 16.32 8.97 -12.47
CA ALA A 185 15.25 9.49 -13.30
C ALA A 185 15.35 11.00 -13.52
N LEU A 186 15.70 11.77 -12.48
CA LEU A 186 15.94 13.22 -12.60
C LEU A 186 17.15 13.52 -13.46
N MET A 187 18.23 12.73 -13.37
CA MET A 187 19.41 12.85 -14.24
C MET A 187 19.05 12.62 -15.71
N LEU A 188 18.29 11.56 -16.02
CA LEU A 188 17.80 11.29 -17.37
C LEU A 188 16.96 12.45 -17.93
N LEU A 189 16.08 12.99 -17.10
CA LEU A 189 15.25 14.13 -17.49
C LEU A 189 16.06 15.39 -17.71
N SER A 190 17.14 15.59 -16.95
CA SER A 190 17.97 16.80 -17.04
C SER A 190 18.66 16.98 -18.40
N VAL A 191 18.84 15.89 -19.15
CA VAL A 191 19.39 15.93 -20.51
C VAL A 191 18.55 16.86 -21.43
N ASN A 192 17.24 16.79 -21.30
CA ASN A 192 16.32 17.63 -22.10
C ASN A 192 15.74 18.80 -21.30
N THR A 193 15.80 18.74 -19.98
CA THR A 193 15.22 19.75 -19.08
C THR A 193 16.19 19.99 -17.92
N PRO A 194 17.22 20.83 -18.10
CA PRO A 194 18.24 21.07 -17.07
C PRO A 194 17.66 21.52 -15.73
N GLN A 195 16.50 22.17 -15.74
CA GLN A 195 15.79 22.63 -14.54
C GLN A 195 15.25 21.48 -13.68
N ALA A 196 15.25 20.23 -14.19
CA ALA A 196 14.79 19.07 -13.42
C ALA A 196 15.64 18.79 -12.17
N LEU A 197 16.88 19.27 -12.16
CA LEU A 197 17.79 19.13 -11.01
C LEU A 197 17.75 20.32 -10.03
N ASN A 198 17.03 21.40 -10.37
CA ASN A 198 17.04 22.60 -9.55
C ASN A 198 16.40 22.34 -8.17
N GLY A 199 17.19 22.57 -7.12
CA GLY A 199 16.73 22.40 -5.74
C GLY A 199 16.92 21.00 -5.17
N TYR A 200 17.45 20.04 -5.95
CA TYR A 200 17.68 18.67 -5.48
C TYR A 200 19.17 18.36 -5.39
N THR A 201 19.53 17.63 -4.34
CA THR A 201 20.91 17.11 -4.17
C THR A 201 20.98 15.73 -4.81
N ILE A 202 21.87 15.59 -5.79
CA ILE A 202 22.16 14.32 -6.46
C ILE A 202 23.48 13.79 -5.95
N ASP A 203 23.51 12.52 -5.57
CA ASP A 203 24.69 11.85 -5.06
C ASP A 203 25.79 11.79 -6.13
N ASN A 204 27.06 11.87 -5.71
CA ASN A 204 28.19 11.92 -6.63
C ASN A 204 28.37 10.64 -7.44
N ASP A 205 28.03 9.48 -6.86
CA ASP A 205 28.05 8.20 -7.55
C ASP A 205 27.00 8.13 -8.66
N VAL A 206 25.80 8.69 -8.41
CA VAL A 206 24.77 8.79 -9.45
C VAL A 206 25.22 9.73 -10.57
N ARG A 207 25.84 10.87 -10.24
CA ARG A 207 26.35 11.79 -11.27
C ARG A 207 27.41 11.15 -12.14
N SER A 208 28.36 10.41 -11.53
CA SER A 208 29.43 9.75 -12.27
C SER A 208 28.95 8.64 -13.22
N ASP A 209 27.77 8.06 -12.95
CA ASP A 209 27.19 7.03 -13.83
C ASP A 209 26.60 7.65 -15.12
N PHE A 210 26.40 8.96 -15.15
CA PHE A 210 25.83 9.70 -16.30
C PHE A 210 26.84 10.60 -17.04
N GLU A 211 28.08 10.70 -16.56
CA GLU A 211 29.19 11.38 -17.22
C GLU A 211 29.99 10.41 -18.13
#